data_a6510d30d31609398006de1696144c20
#
_entry.id   a6510d30d31609398006de1696144c20
#
_cell.length_a   1.000
_cell.length_b   1.000
_cell.length_c   1.000
_cell.angle_alpha   90.00
_cell.angle_beta   90.00
_cell.angle_gamma   90.00
#
_symmetry.space_group_name_H-M   'P 1'
#
loop_
_entity.id
_entity.type
_entity.pdbx_description
1 polymer ?
#
loop_
_entity_poly.entity_id
_entity_poly.type
_entity_poly.pdbx_seq_one_letter_code
_entity_poly.pdbx_strand_id
1 'polypeptide(L)'
;MKILAFDYAWREGGIVMPQGKRLRFLIVAGVLLIAAGLLLVSWIVATEEERNTIEIRLSNKRPSTKEFVFDHLALVPGEDCEYEIILKGDRTLKGDTYKLNMDFEEIEEGRLKNYARIRMISNDTIVYDELLATVLEGEDMEFSIDFNGEKSKSIRILFYLPDEVGNEAKKAEALFKLVLTAGTE
;
A
#
# COMPACT_ATOMS: atom_id res chain seq x y z
N MET A 1 -10.51 65.38 -23.80
CA MET A 1 -11.75 64.74 -23.43
C MET A 1 -11.90 63.35 -24.06
N LYS A 2 -11.01 62.41 -23.76
CA LYS A 2 -10.99 61.05 -24.30
C LYS A 2 -10.52 59.96 -23.26
N ILE A 3 -10.43 60.30 -21.98
CA ILE A 3 -9.91 59.40 -20.94
C ILE A 3 -11.07 58.77 -20.10
N LEU A 4 -12.27 59.31 -20.15
CA LEU A 4 -13.40 58.80 -19.35
C LEU A 4 -14.21 57.68 -19.99
N ALA A 5 -13.94 57.30 -21.23
CA ALA A 5 -14.67 56.23 -21.92
C ALA A 5 -14.06 54.82 -21.71
N PHE A 6 -12.82 54.73 -21.21
CA PHE A 6 -12.14 53.45 -21.04
C PHE A 6 -12.42 52.77 -19.69
N ASP A 7 -12.74 53.58 -18.66
CA ASP A 7 -13.03 53.06 -17.31
C ASP A 7 -14.45 52.47 -17.15
N TYR A 8 -15.38 52.86 -18.02
CA TYR A 8 -16.75 52.35 -17.96
C TYR A 8 -16.92 50.98 -18.63
N ALA A 9 -16.07 50.67 -19.61
CA ALA A 9 -16.11 49.39 -20.32
C ALA A 9 -15.62 48.20 -19.47
N TRP A 10 -14.88 48.44 -18.41
CA TRP A 10 -14.33 47.36 -17.53
C TRP A 10 -15.31 46.97 -16.42
N ARG A 11 -16.32 47.79 -16.10
CA ARG A 11 -17.31 47.51 -15.06
C ARG A 11 -18.52 46.70 -15.53
N GLU A 12 -18.77 46.61 -16.82
CA GLU A 12 -19.89 45.87 -17.40
C GLU A 12 -19.42 44.75 -18.38
N GLY A 13 -18.13 44.47 -18.42
CA GLY A 13 -17.55 43.48 -19.30
C GLY A 13 -17.78 42.02 -18.84
N GLY A 14 -18.99 41.69 -18.47
CA GLY A 14 -19.43 40.32 -18.50
C GLY A 14 -19.33 39.83 -19.95
N ILE A 15 -18.44 38.89 -20.23
CA ILE A 15 -18.28 38.24 -21.55
C ILE A 15 -19.68 37.73 -21.93
N VAL A 16 -20.44 38.50 -22.74
CA VAL A 16 -21.75 38.09 -23.27
C VAL A 16 -21.48 37.06 -24.36
N MET A 17 -21.25 35.84 -23.97
CA MET A 17 -21.16 34.73 -24.94
C MET A 17 -22.58 34.43 -25.47
N PRO A 18 -22.74 34.21 -26.80
CA PRO A 18 -23.99 33.72 -27.37
C PRO A 18 -24.43 32.45 -26.66
N GLN A 19 -25.72 32.27 -26.40
CA GLN A 19 -26.25 31.16 -25.59
C GLN A 19 -25.69 29.77 -26.02
N GLY A 20 -25.56 29.52 -27.32
CA GLY A 20 -25.03 28.30 -27.85
C GLY A 20 -23.53 28.09 -27.57
N LYS A 21 -22.73 29.15 -27.45
CA LYS A 21 -21.31 29.07 -27.06
C LYS A 21 -21.14 28.83 -25.56
N ARG A 22 -22.02 29.43 -24.71
CA ARG A 22 -22.03 29.18 -23.27
C ARG A 22 -22.34 27.73 -22.94
N LEU A 23 -23.34 27.15 -23.60
CA LEU A 23 -23.70 25.75 -23.39
C LEU A 23 -22.55 24.81 -23.78
N ARG A 24 -21.92 25.03 -24.92
CA ARG A 24 -20.75 24.24 -25.36
C ARG A 24 -19.58 24.38 -24.40
N PHE A 25 -19.30 25.59 -23.90
CA PHE A 25 -18.25 25.82 -22.92
C PHE A 25 -18.52 25.08 -21.60
N LEU A 26 -19.76 25.12 -21.09
CA LEU A 26 -20.15 24.39 -19.89
C LEU A 26 -20.04 22.87 -20.04
N ILE A 27 -20.42 22.33 -21.20
CA ILE A 27 -20.28 20.90 -21.49
C ILE A 27 -18.79 20.52 -21.52
N VAL A 28 -17.94 21.27 -22.20
CA VAL A 28 -16.50 21.00 -22.28
C VAL A 28 -15.86 21.12 -20.90
N ALA A 29 -16.19 22.15 -20.11
CA ALA A 29 -15.70 22.31 -18.75
C ALA A 29 -16.15 21.16 -17.84
N GLY A 30 -17.39 20.72 -17.96
CA GLY A 30 -17.92 19.58 -17.21
C GLY A 30 -17.18 18.26 -17.55
N VAL A 31 -16.94 18.01 -18.83
CA VAL A 31 -16.19 16.83 -19.28
C VAL A 31 -14.74 16.86 -18.77
N LEU A 32 -14.10 18.02 -18.82
CA LEU A 32 -12.73 18.20 -18.28
C LEU A 32 -12.66 17.97 -16.77
N LEU A 33 -13.64 18.45 -16.01
CA LEU A 33 -13.70 18.21 -14.57
C LEU A 33 -13.90 16.73 -14.23
N ILE A 34 -14.76 16.03 -14.96
CA ILE A 34 -14.97 14.59 -14.79
C ILE A 34 -13.67 13.84 -15.13
N ALA A 35 -13.03 14.17 -16.25
CA ALA A 35 -11.76 13.53 -16.64
C ALA A 35 -10.66 13.77 -15.60
N ALA A 36 -10.52 15.00 -15.08
CA ALA A 36 -9.58 15.32 -14.02
C ALA A 36 -9.89 14.56 -12.72
N GLY A 37 -11.17 14.44 -12.36
CA GLY A 37 -11.60 13.65 -11.20
C GLY A 37 -11.24 12.18 -11.33
N LEU A 38 -11.47 11.56 -12.49
CA LEU A 38 -11.11 10.16 -12.77
C LEU A 38 -9.59 9.96 -12.72
N LEU A 39 -8.80 10.89 -13.26
CA LEU A 39 -7.34 10.83 -13.18
C LEU A 39 -6.83 10.92 -11.73
N LEU A 40 -7.43 11.80 -10.91
CA LEU A 40 -7.08 11.92 -9.50
C LEU A 40 -7.40 10.63 -8.74
N VAL A 41 -8.58 10.05 -8.94
CA VAL A 41 -8.97 8.78 -8.30
C VAL A 41 -8.01 7.66 -8.72
N SER A 42 -7.72 7.52 -10.01
CA SER A 42 -6.80 6.49 -10.50
C SER A 42 -5.37 6.68 -9.95
N TRP A 43 -4.93 7.93 -9.79
CA TRP A 43 -3.62 8.22 -9.19
C TRP A 43 -3.58 7.89 -7.69
N ILE A 44 -4.64 8.20 -6.94
CA ILE A 44 -4.75 7.85 -5.51
C ILE A 44 -4.73 6.34 -5.33
N VAL A 45 -5.55 5.60 -6.09
CA VAL A 45 -5.59 4.13 -6.02
C VAL A 45 -4.22 3.53 -6.36
N ALA A 46 -3.58 3.99 -7.44
CA ALA A 46 -2.25 3.50 -7.82
C ALA A 46 -1.17 3.78 -6.75
N THR A 47 -1.25 4.93 -6.05
CA THR A 47 -0.30 5.24 -4.97
C THR A 47 -0.54 4.44 -3.70
N GLU A 48 -1.78 4.02 -3.42
CA GLU A 48 -2.09 3.12 -2.31
C GLU A 48 -1.58 1.70 -2.59
N GLU A 49 -1.78 1.18 -3.80
CA GLU A 49 -1.24 -0.13 -4.20
C GLU A 49 0.30 -0.17 -4.12
N GLU A 50 0.99 0.90 -4.52
CA GLU A 50 2.46 0.99 -4.40
C GLU A 50 2.93 1.03 -2.94
N ARG A 51 2.17 1.62 -2.02
CA ARG A 51 2.53 1.70 -0.60
C ARG A 51 2.49 0.35 0.10
N ASN A 52 1.60 -0.52 -0.32
CA ASN A 52 1.37 -1.82 0.29
C ASN A 52 2.15 -2.95 -0.38
N THR A 53 3.06 -2.64 -1.31
CA THR A 53 3.86 -3.63 -2.02
C THR A 53 5.34 -3.54 -1.63
N ILE A 54 5.89 -4.66 -1.18
CA ILE A 54 7.30 -4.79 -0.81
C ILE A 54 7.99 -5.69 -1.84
N GLU A 55 8.77 -5.11 -2.74
CA GLU A 55 9.49 -5.88 -3.76
C GLU A 55 10.91 -6.22 -3.30
N ILE A 56 11.30 -7.50 -3.39
CA ILE A 56 12.66 -7.99 -3.17
C ILE A 56 13.17 -8.64 -4.45
N ARG A 57 14.35 -8.21 -4.89
CA ARG A 57 15.04 -8.82 -6.02
C ARG A 57 16.03 -9.87 -5.51
N LEU A 58 15.81 -11.08 -5.96
CA LEU A 58 16.65 -12.23 -5.59
C LEU A 58 17.88 -12.30 -6.47
N SER A 59 18.99 -12.69 -5.85
CA SER A 59 20.25 -12.92 -6.53
C SER A 59 20.81 -14.27 -6.10
N ASN A 60 21.27 -15.07 -7.07
CA ASN A 60 21.90 -16.38 -6.80
C ASN A 60 23.30 -16.25 -6.17
N LYS A 61 23.83 -15.03 -6.02
CA LYS A 61 25.19 -14.83 -5.53
C LYS A 61 25.28 -14.34 -4.09
N ARG A 62 24.24 -13.68 -3.60
CA ARG A 62 24.21 -13.10 -2.24
C ARG A 62 22.77 -13.03 -1.75
N PRO A 63 22.54 -13.23 -0.46
CA PRO A 63 21.25 -12.92 0.14
C PRO A 63 20.86 -11.47 -0.14
N SER A 64 19.60 -11.25 -0.39
CA SER A 64 19.01 -9.91 -0.56
C SER A 64 18.26 -9.56 0.71
N THR A 65 18.60 -8.42 1.31
CA THR A 65 17.92 -7.92 2.52
C THR A 65 17.18 -6.64 2.20
N LYS A 66 15.98 -6.50 2.74
CA LYS A 66 15.17 -5.30 2.64
C LYS A 66 14.46 -5.04 3.97
N GLU A 67 14.47 -3.79 4.39
CA GLU A 67 13.74 -3.32 5.56
C GLU A 67 12.50 -2.54 5.13
N PHE A 68 11.42 -2.73 5.85
CA PHE A 68 10.17 -2.01 5.68
C PHE A 68 9.63 -1.60 7.05
N VAL A 69 9.30 -0.32 7.22
CA VAL A 69 8.77 0.22 8.46
C VAL A 69 7.25 0.37 8.34
N PHE A 70 6.53 -0.25 9.26
CA PHE A 70 5.10 -0.05 9.45
C PHE A 70 4.92 1.13 10.41
N ASP A 71 4.76 2.31 9.81
CA ASP A 71 4.64 3.56 10.56
C ASP A 71 3.19 3.76 11.02
N HIS A 72 2.99 3.76 12.33
CA HIS A 72 1.70 3.97 12.97
C HIS A 72 0.57 3.08 12.41
N LEU A 73 0.83 1.74 12.35
CA LEU A 73 -0.22 0.80 11.99
C LEU A 73 -1.41 0.97 12.95
N ALA A 74 -2.54 1.39 12.41
CA ALA A 74 -3.80 1.52 13.11
C ALA A 74 -4.84 0.64 12.42
N LEU A 75 -5.56 -0.17 13.19
CA LEU A 75 -6.55 -1.09 12.67
C LEU A 75 -7.93 -0.78 13.26
N VAL A 76 -8.95 -1.02 12.46
CA VAL A 76 -10.36 -0.93 12.88
C VAL A 76 -10.93 -2.35 12.94
N PRO A 77 -11.69 -2.73 13.99
CA PRO A 77 -12.34 -4.03 14.05
C PRO A 77 -13.18 -4.31 12.79
N GLY A 78 -12.98 -5.46 12.17
CA GLY A 78 -13.63 -5.85 10.92
C GLY A 78 -12.97 -5.33 9.64
N GLU A 79 -11.89 -4.57 9.75
CA GLU A 79 -11.05 -4.16 8.62
C GLU A 79 -9.69 -4.86 8.71
N ASP A 80 -9.10 -5.16 7.57
CA ASP A 80 -7.76 -5.68 7.44
C ASP A 80 -6.86 -4.70 6.66
N CYS A 81 -5.57 -4.74 6.97
CA CYS A 81 -4.55 -4.02 6.24
C CYS A 81 -3.64 -5.04 5.55
N GLU A 82 -3.70 -5.10 4.23
CA GLU A 82 -2.96 -6.07 3.42
C GLU A 82 -1.69 -5.45 2.84
N TYR A 83 -0.60 -6.23 2.92
CA TYR A 83 0.67 -5.96 2.26
C TYR A 83 1.06 -7.15 1.40
N GLU A 84 1.61 -6.89 0.23
CA GLU A 84 2.11 -7.91 -0.67
C GLU A 84 3.63 -7.87 -0.74
N ILE A 85 4.29 -8.98 -0.41
CA ILE A 85 5.73 -9.17 -0.61
C ILE A 85 5.91 -9.86 -1.95
N ILE A 86 6.57 -9.21 -2.89
CA ILE A 86 6.89 -9.76 -4.21
C ILE A 86 8.37 -10.11 -4.27
N LEU A 87 8.65 -11.40 -4.42
CA LEU A 87 9.99 -11.92 -4.65
C LEU A 87 10.22 -12.03 -6.15
N LYS A 88 11.17 -11.28 -6.70
CA LYS A 88 11.50 -11.28 -8.14
C LYS A 88 12.90 -11.81 -8.38
N GLY A 89 13.03 -12.74 -9.31
CA GLY A 89 14.33 -13.21 -9.80
C GLY A 89 14.71 -12.56 -11.13
N ASP A 90 16.00 -12.35 -11.37
CA ASP A 90 16.50 -11.79 -12.63
C ASP A 90 16.33 -12.76 -13.81
N ARG A 91 16.17 -14.06 -13.54
CA ARG A 91 15.99 -15.13 -14.52
C ARG A 91 14.92 -16.09 -14.04
N THR A 92 14.46 -16.97 -14.93
CA THR A 92 13.58 -18.07 -14.52
C THR A 92 14.33 -18.97 -13.55
N LEU A 93 13.90 -18.95 -12.29
CA LEU A 93 14.52 -19.69 -11.19
C LEU A 93 13.97 -21.13 -11.23
N LYS A 94 14.55 -22.00 -12.09
CA LYS A 94 14.15 -23.39 -12.19
C LYS A 94 14.89 -24.23 -11.16
N GLY A 95 14.13 -24.86 -10.27
CA GLY A 95 14.66 -25.85 -9.35
C GLY A 95 15.45 -25.31 -8.17
N ASP A 96 15.47 -23.98 -7.98
CA ASP A 96 16.09 -23.38 -6.81
C ASP A 96 15.02 -23.14 -5.75
N THR A 97 15.24 -23.65 -4.55
CA THR A 97 14.46 -23.30 -3.35
C THR A 97 15.13 -22.11 -2.69
N TYR A 98 14.35 -21.12 -2.37
CA TYR A 98 14.80 -19.92 -1.66
C TYR A 98 14.26 -19.94 -0.25
N LYS A 99 15.10 -19.55 0.69
CA LYS A 99 14.70 -19.28 2.06
C LYS A 99 14.39 -17.79 2.20
N LEU A 100 13.21 -17.48 2.72
CA LEU A 100 12.81 -16.16 3.10
C LEU A 100 12.73 -16.10 4.62
N ASN A 101 13.61 -15.34 5.24
CA ASN A 101 13.54 -15.04 6.65
C ASN A 101 12.83 -13.71 6.84
N MET A 102 11.86 -13.68 7.75
CA MET A 102 11.12 -12.51 8.17
C MET A 102 11.36 -12.28 9.65
N ASP A 103 11.97 -11.16 9.96
CA ASP A 103 12.21 -10.70 11.32
C ASP A 103 11.40 -9.44 11.58
N PHE A 104 10.55 -9.44 12.61
CA PHE A 104 9.73 -8.32 13.00
C PHE A 104 10.30 -7.70 14.27
N GLU A 105 10.81 -6.48 14.15
CA GLU A 105 11.40 -5.76 15.27
C GLU A 105 10.48 -4.61 15.72
N GLU A 106 10.09 -4.59 17.00
CA GLU A 106 9.34 -3.47 17.57
C GLU A 106 10.25 -2.25 17.68
N ILE A 107 9.82 -1.11 17.12
CA ILE A 107 10.56 0.16 17.19
C ILE A 107 10.10 0.95 18.42
N GLU A 108 8.79 0.99 18.64
CA GLU A 108 8.17 1.67 19.76
C GLU A 108 7.08 0.77 20.35
N GLU A 109 7.06 0.66 21.69
CA GLU A 109 6.09 -0.17 22.38
C GLU A 109 4.66 0.34 22.16
N GLY A 110 3.88 -0.44 21.42
CA GLY A 110 2.52 -0.11 21.05
C GLY A 110 1.50 -1.08 21.61
N ARG A 111 0.30 -0.57 21.97
CA ARG A 111 -0.75 -1.41 22.52
C ARG A 111 -1.43 -2.30 21.50
N LEU A 112 -1.35 -1.96 20.21
CA LEU A 112 -2.01 -2.70 19.13
C LEU A 112 -1.52 -4.14 19.05
N LYS A 113 -0.24 -4.41 19.34
CA LYS A 113 0.34 -5.76 19.31
C LYS A 113 -0.42 -6.79 20.15
N ASN A 114 -1.06 -6.36 21.24
CA ASN A 114 -1.78 -7.24 22.15
C ASN A 114 -3.17 -7.66 21.64
N TYR A 115 -3.64 -7.05 20.56
CA TYR A 115 -4.99 -7.26 20.01
C TYR A 115 -4.95 -7.68 18.54
N ALA A 116 -4.00 -7.16 17.78
CA ALA A 116 -3.87 -7.43 16.35
C ALA A 116 -3.30 -8.82 16.11
N ARG A 117 -3.74 -9.42 15.01
CA ARG A 117 -3.20 -10.65 14.47
C ARG A 117 -2.51 -10.37 13.14
N ILE A 118 -1.51 -11.19 12.86
CA ILE A 118 -0.83 -11.22 11.57
C ILE A 118 -1.14 -12.56 10.90
N ARG A 119 -1.57 -12.50 9.66
CA ARG A 119 -1.83 -13.67 8.82
C ARG A 119 -0.99 -13.58 7.57
N MET A 120 -0.33 -14.68 7.22
CA MET A 120 0.42 -14.79 5.98
C MET A 120 -0.22 -15.81 5.06
N ILE A 121 -0.34 -15.44 3.80
CA ILE A 121 -0.98 -16.24 2.75
C ILE A 121 0.01 -16.43 1.61
N SER A 122 0.28 -17.68 1.26
CA SER A 122 1.08 -18.06 0.10
C SER A 122 0.29 -19.02 -0.78
N ASN A 123 0.19 -18.76 -2.08
CA ASN A 123 -0.60 -19.55 -3.02
C ASN A 123 -2.05 -19.80 -2.52
N ASP A 124 -2.72 -18.75 -2.05
CA ASP A 124 -4.06 -18.77 -1.47
C ASP A 124 -4.25 -19.71 -0.25
N THR A 125 -3.15 -20.15 0.35
CA THR A 125 -3.15 -20.98 1.56
C THR A 125 -2.60 -20.16 2.71
N ILE A 126 -3.30 -20.17 3.86
CA ILE A 126 -2.79 -19.58 5.10
C ILE A 126 -1.61 -20.44 5.58
N VAL A 127 -0.44 -19.84 5.63
CA VAL A 127 0.80 -20.49 6.09
C VAL A 127 1.15 -20.10 7.52
N TYR A 128 0.59 -18.99 8.00
CA TYR A 128 0.82 -18.46 9.34
C TYR A 128 -0.37 -17.62 9.80
N ASP A 129 -0.77 -17.69 11.08
CA ASP A 129 -1.80 -16.85 11.68
C ASP A 129 -1.61 -16.80 13.21
N GLU A 130 -1.03 -15.73 13.72
CA GLU A 130 -0.69 -15.57 15.14
C GLU A 130 -0.95 -14.15 15.63
N LEU A 131 -0.90 -13.97 16.96
CA LEU A 131 -0.98 -12.66 17.59
C LEU A 131 0.28 -11.83 17.23
N LEU A 132 0.13 -10.55 16.94
CA LEU A 132 1.25 -9.68 16.58
C LEU A 132 2.30 -9.61 17.70
N ALA A 133 1.88 -9.62 18.97
CA ALA A 133 2.80 -9.67 20.10
C ALA A 133 3.72 -10.91 20.05
N THR A 134 3.17 -12.08 19.72
CA THR A 134 3.94 -13.32 19.61
C THR A 134 5.02 -13.21 18.53
N VAL A 135 4.70 -12.55 17.42
CA VAL A 135 5.62 -12.36 16.30
C VAL A 135 6.74 -11.37 16.65
N LEU A 136 6.39 -10.27 17.35
CA LEU A 136 7.37 -9.26 17.77
C LEU A 136 8.30 -9.72 18.91
N GLU A 137 7.88 -10.74 19.67
CA GLU A 137 8.66 -11.34 20.78
C GLU A 137 9.30 -12.68 20.38
N GLY A 138 8.98 -13.18 19.20
CA GLY A 138 9.37 -14.49 18.72
C GLY A 138 10.72 -14.55 18.03
N GLU A 139 11.04 -15.72 17.55
CA GLU A 139 12.20 -15.96 16.68
C GLU A 139 11.83 -15.61 15.23
N ASP A 140 12.86 -15.39 14.42
CA ASP A 140 12.73 -15.17 12.98
C ASP A 140 11.88 -16.27 12.33
N MET A 141 10.98 -15.89 11.44
CA MET A 141 10.19 -16.82 10.66
C MET A 141 10.90 -17.19 9.37
N GLU A 142 11.09 -18.48 9.13
CA GLU A 142 11.69 -18.98 7.90
C GLU A 142 10.65 -19.66 7.01
N PHE A 143 10.61 -19.27 5.75
CA PHE A 143 9.76 -19.87 4.73
C PHE A 143 10.58 -20.38 3.56
N SER A 144 10.33 -21.61 3.14
CA SER A 144 10.88 -22.15 1.90
C SER A 144 9.95 -21.82 0.73
N ILE A 145 10.51 -21.18 -0.29
CA ILE A 145 9.76 -20.72 -1.47
C ILE A 145 10.33 -21.41 -2.71
N ASP A 146 9.48 -22.18 -3.36
CA ASP A 146 9.80 -22.81 -4.64
C ASP A 146 9.17 -22.00 -5.78
N PHE A 147 10.01 -21.55 -6.70
CA PHE A 147 9.58 -20.75 -7.84
C PHE A 147 8.95 -21.59 -8.96
N ASN A 148 9.21 -22.92 -9.00
CA ASN A 148 8.62 -23.81 -10.02
C ASN A 148 8.73 -23.31 -11.46
N GLY A 149 9.78 -22.53 -11.75
CA GLY A 149 10.01 -21.93 -13.06
C GLY A 149 9.30 -20.59 -13.30
N GLU A 150 8.61 -20.05 -12.31
CA GLU A 150 8.04 -18.69 -12.36
C GLU A 150 9.15 -17.64 -12.17
N LYS A 151 8.88 -16.41 -12.59
CA LYS A 151 9.81 -15.27 -12.44
C LYS A 151 9.63 -14.52 -11.14
N SER A 152 8.48 -14.69 -10.52
CA SER A 152 8.12 -14.01 -9.28
C SER A 152 7.18 -14.88 -8.46
N LYS A 153 7.25 -14.72 -7.15
CA LYS A 153 6.30 -15.25 -6.18
C LYS A 153 5.85 -14.14 -5.26
N SER A 154 4.62 -14.23 -4.77
CA SER A 154 4.11 -13.29 -3.78
C SER A 154 3.67 -13.99 -2.51
N ILE A 155 3.81 -13.27 -1.40
CA ILE A 155 3.26 -13.61 -0.09
C ILE A 155 2.46 -12.41 0.36
N ARG A 156 1.21 -12.63 0.75
CA ARG A 156 0.36 -11.60 1.33
C ARG A 156 0.46 -11.63 2.85
N ILE A 157 0.63 -10.48 3.45
CA ILE A 157 0.59 -10.28 4.90
C ILE A 157 -0.63 -9.43 5.22
N LEU A 158 -1.51 -9.95 6.07
CA LEU A 158 -2.69 -9.24 6.55
C LEU A 158 -2.52 -8.96 8.04
N PHE A 159 -2.70 -7.70 8.42
CA PHE A 159 -2.88 -7.30 9.82
C PHE A 159 -4.36 -7.04 10.04
N TYR A 160 -4.94 -7.64 11.06
CA TYR A 160 -6.36 -7.50 11.33
C TYR A 160 -6.67 -7.55 12.82
N LEU A 161 -7.81 -6.96 13.19
CA LEU A 161 -8.37 -7.12 14.53
C LEU A 161 -9.50 -8.14 14.48
N PRO A 162 -9.47 -9.20 15.30
CA PRO A 162 -10.60 -10.10 15.45
C PRO A 162 -11.89 -9.36 15.87
N ASP A 163 -13.03 -9.84 15.43
CA ASP A 163 -14.33 -9.20 15.69
C ASP A 163 -14.66 -9.11 17.20
N GLU A 164 -14.09 -10.03 17.99
CA GLU A 164 -14.27 -10.07 19.44
C GLU A 164 -13.54 -8.96 20.18
N VAL A 165 -12.57 -8.33 19.51
CA VAL A 165 -11.81 -7.23 20.09
C VAL A 165 -12.69 -5.97 20.10
N GLY A 166 -13.09 -5.57 21.29
CA GLY A 166 -13.98 -4.44 21.48
C GLY A 166 -13.30 -3.08 21.29
N ASN A 167 -13.90 -2.06 21.94
CA ASN A 167 -13.40 -0.68 21.89
C ASN A 167 -12.01 -0.48 22.51
N GLU A 168 -11.45 -1.49 23.16
CA GLU A 168 -10.15 -1.44 23.84
C GLU A 168 -8.99 -1.24 22.85
N ALA A 169 -9.14 -1.77 21.64
CA ALA A 169 -8.17 -1.58 20.57
C ALA A 169 -8.37 -0.28 19.77
N LYS A 170 -9.45 0.45 19.99
CA LYS A 170 -9.67 1.74 19.33
C LYS A 170 -8.55 2.71 19.70
N LYS A 171 -7.92 3.30 18.68
CA LYS A 171 -6.76 4.20 18.80
C LYS A 171 -5.49 3.53 19.34
N ALA A 172 -5.43 2.20 19.34
CA ALA A 172 -4.16 1.51 19.55
C ALA A 172 -3.36 1.56 18.25
N GLU A 173 -2.09 1.87 18.36
CA GLU A 173 -1.14 1.92 17.26
C GLU A 173 0.03 1.00 17.54
N ALA A 174 0.75 0.59 16.50
CA ALA A 174 2.00 -0.11 16.59
C ALA A 174 2.99 0.48 15.60
N LEU A 175 4.24 0.61 16.02
CA LEU A 175 5.37 1.02 15.20
C LEU A 175 6.43 -0.08 15.25
N PHE A 176 6.63 -0.75 14.13
CA PHE A 176 7.59 -1.84 14.01
C PHE A 176 8.18 -1.90 12.60
N LYS A 177 9.27 -2.61 12.43
CA LYS A 177 9.85 -2.88 11.12
C LYS A 177 9.86 -4.36 10.82
N LEU A 178 9.81 -4.68 9.55
CA LEU A 178 10.03 -5.99 8.99
C LEU A 178 11.35 -6.00 8.26
N VAL A 179 12.25 -6.88 8.67
CA VAL A 179 13.51 -7.18 7.97
C VAL A 179 13.31 -8.46 7.18
N LEU A 180 13.38 -8.35 5.87
CA LEU A 180 13.25 -9.48 4.96
C LEU A 180 14.61 -9.85 4.42
N THR A 181 15.01 -11.10 4.61
CA THR A 181 16.24 -11.63 4.03
C THR A 181 15.93 -12.85 3.17
N ALA A 182 16.22 -12.78 1.89
CA ALA A 182 15.97 -13.86 0.95
C ALA A 182 17.28 -14.33 0.29
N GLY A 183 17.50 -15.65 0.29
CA GLY A 183 18.70 -16.27 -0.28
C GLY A 183 18.44 -17.69 -0.77
N THR A 184 19.36 -18.24 -1.55
CA THR A 184 19.35 -19.67 -1.90
C THR A 184 19.74 -20.52 -0.69
N GLU A 185 19.15 -21.69 -0.62
CA GLU A 185 19.52 -22.73 0.34
C GLU A 185 20.94 -23.27 0.10
#